data_e4fa7ee3b8bb7f472b672b24006d8d75
#
_entry.id   e4fa7ee3b8bb7f472b672b24006d8d75
#
_cell.length_a   1.000
_cell.length_b   1.000
_cell.length_c   1.000
_cell.angle_alpha   90.00
_cell.angle_beta   90.00
_cell.angle_gamma   90.00
#
_symmetry.space_group_name_H-M   'P 1'
#
loop_
_entity.id
_entity.type
_entity.pdbx_description
1 polymer ?
#
loop_
_entity_poly.entity_id
_entity_poly.type
_entity_poly.pdbx_seq_one_letter_code
_entity_poly.pdbx_strand_id
1 'polypeptide(L)'
;HYLGQAVPPLLVTSHAVDASLLDALTEASGVRVRAQHQPREQRRIWLDMAAKGAEISLARLLAEEGSAQQRTRALVEALDLDIAEPSQLRIECFDISHTAGEATQASCVVFEAHQMQSSQYRRFNIEGITGGDDYAAMRQVLTRRYAALAEAMAAGTPDDVPPTQIAPVE
;
A
#
# COMPACT_ATOMS: atom_id res chain seq x y z
N HIS A 1 12.71 4.31 -11.56
CA HIS A 1 12.17 3.40 -12.59
C HIS A 1 13.16 2.27 -12.92
N TYR A 2 14.45 2.58 -13.09
CA TYR A 2 15.47 1.61 -13.50
C TYR A 2 16.14 0.81 -12.37
N LEU A 3 15.73 0.98 -11.12
CA LEU A 3 16.23 0.14 -10.02
C LEU A 3 15.69 -1.29 -10.19
N GLY A 4 16.58 -2.24 -10.46
CA GLY A 4 16.22 -3.65 -10.70
C GLY A 4 15.67 -3.99 -12.08
N GLN A 5 15.76 -3.07 -13.06
CA GLN A 5 15.35 -3.32 -14.45
C GLN A 5 16.51 -3.08 -15.43
N ALA A 6 16.40 -3.64 -16.63
CA ALA A 6 17.37 -3.42 -17.69
C ALA A 6 17.39 -1.94 -18.13
N VAL A 7 18.57 -1.32 -18.14
CA VAL A 7 18.74 0.06 -18.54
C VAL A 7 19.13 0.13 -20.00
N PRO A 8 18.41 0.89 -20.86
CA PRO A 8 18.83 1.07 -22.25
C PRO A 8 20.08 1.96 -22.35
N PRO A 9 20.94 1.75 -23.35
CA PRO A 9 22.18 2.53 -23.51
C PRO A 9 21.95 4.00 -23.86
N LEU A 10 20.74 4.36 -24.30
CA LEU A 10 20.35 5.72 -24.62
C LEU A 10 19.00 6.06 -24.00
N LEU A 11 18.99 7.12 -23.20
CA LEU A 11 17.80 7.75 -22.64
C LEU A 11 17.49 9.03 -23.42
N VAL A 12 16.27 9.18 -23.90
CA VAL A 12 15.79 10.45 -24.48
C VAL A 12 14.99 11.19 -23.44
N THR A 13 15.40 12.40 -23.09
CA THR A 13 14.87 13.13 -21.94
C THR A 13 14.39 14.53 -22.32
N SER A 14 13.39 15.05 -21.61
CA SER A 14 12.86 16.40 -21.78
C SER A 14 13.83 17.48 -21.26
N HIS A 15 14.65 17.13 -20.27
CA HIS A 15 15.60 18.01 -19.62
C HIS A 15 17.00 17.38 -19.63
N ALA A 16 18.02 18.20 -19.45
CA ALA A 16 19.38 17.70 -19.24
C ALA A 16 19.43 16.86 -17.96
N VAL A 17 20.09 15.73 -18.03
CA VAL A 17 20.30 14.83 -16.89
C VAL A 17 21.69 15.08 -16.33
N ASP A 18 21.81 15.10 -15.02
CA ASP A 18 23.10 15.24 -14.34
C ASP A 18 24.04 14.07 -14.70
N ALA A 19 25.30 14.37 -14.96
CA ALA A 19 26.29 13.38 -15.32
C ALA A 19 26.50 12.32 -14.23
N SER A 20 26.46 12.73 -12.96
CA SER A 20 26.60 11.82 -11.82
C SER A 20 25.50 10.76 -11.75
N LEU A 21 24.27 11.09 -12.15
CA LEU A 21 23.17 10.13 -12.25
C LEU A 21 23.38 9.13 -13.39
N LEU A 22 23.94 9.57 -14.53
CA LEU A 22 24.24 8.68 -15.65
C LEU A 22 25.41 7.75 -15.32
N ASP A 23 26.40 8.24 -14.59
CA ASP A 23 27.53 7.44 -14.12
C ASP A 23 27.05 6.38 -13.10
N ALA A 24 26.21 6.74 -12.15
CA ALA A 24 25.60 5.80 -11.20
C ALA A 24 24.74 4.72 -11.90
N LEU A 25 23.94 5.11 -12.90
CA LEU A 25 23.17 4.13 -13.71
C LEU A 25 24.08 3.23 -14.52
N THR A 26 25.18 3.75 -15.06
CA THR A 26 26.19 2.98 -15.81
C THR A 26 26.86 1.96 -14.90
N GLU A 27 27.25 2.37 -13.69
CA GLU A 27 27.87 1.48 -12.71
C GLU A 27 26.89 0.38 -12.26
N ALA A 28 25.66 0.77 -11.91
CA ALA A 28 24.64 -0.16 -11.42
C ALA A 28 24.18 -1.18 -12.49
N SER A 29 24.15 -0.78 -13.78
CA SER A 29 23.66 -1.61 -14.87
C SER A 29 24.76 -2.40 -15.60
N GLY A 30 26.04 -1.97 -15.47
CA GLY A 30 27.17 -2.50 -16.27
C GLY A 30 27.12 -2.09 -17.75
N VAL A 31 26.17 -1.24 -18.15
CA VAL A 31 25.99 -0.76 -19.52
C VAL A 31 26.21 0.74 -19.55
N ARG A 32 27.05 1.23 -20.48
CA ARG A 32 27.26 2.67 -20.63
C ARG A 32 25.98 3.38 -21.02
N VAL A 33 25.43 4.18 -20.11
CA VAL A 33 24.17 4.94 -20.30
C VAL A 33 24.50 6.36 -20.73
N ARG A 34 23.77 6.85 -21.73
CA ARG A 34 23.84 8.25 -22.19
C ARG A 34 22.43 8.85 -22.21
N ALA A 35 22.35 10.15 -21.97
CA ALA A 35 21.10 10.90 -22.14
C ALA A 35 21.21 11.83 -23.35
N GLN A 36 20.12 11.98 -24.08
CA GLN A 36 19.96 12.95 -25.13
C GLN A 36 18.75 13.84 -24.79
N HIS A 37 19.01 15.11 -24.46
CA HIS A 37 17.97 16.13 -24.40
C HIS A 37 17.88 16.91 -25.72
N GLN A 38 16.74 17.55 -25.96
CA GLN A 38 16.45 18.25 -27.24
C GLN A 38 16.61 17.35 -28.48
N PRO A 39 15.96 16.18 -28.50
CA PRO A 39 16.03 15.29 -29.66
C PRO A 39 15.38 15.93 -30.88
N ARG A 40 15.76 15.46 -32.08
CA ARG A 40 15.18 15.88 -33.35
C ARG A 40 14.40 14.74 -33.98
N GLU A 41 13.60 15.05 -34.99
CA GLU A 41 12.87 14.07 -35.83
C GLU A 41 12.08 13.02 -35.01
N GLN A 42 12.25 11.76 -35.34
CA GLN A 42 11.51 10.66 -34.73
C GLN A 42 11.66 10.60 -33.19
N ARG A 43 12.85 10.91 -32.66
CA ARG A 43 13.05 10.88 -31.22
C ARG A 43 12.31 12.01 -30.49
N ARG A 44 12.08 13.12 -31.16
CA ARG A 44 11.23 14.20 -30.64
C ARG A 44 9.79 13.75 -30.52
N ILE A 45 9.27 13.06 -31.54
CA ILE A 45 7.91 12.50 -31.50
C ILE A 45 7.76 11.52 -30.32
N TRP A 46 8.73 10.64 -30.09
CA TRP A 46 8.71 9.73 -28.96
C TRP A 46 8.72 10.46 -27.61
N LEU A 47 9.52 11.52 -27.50
CA LEU A 47 9.57 12.33 -26.29
C LEU A 47 8.22 13.02 -26.03
N ASP A 48 7.62 13.62 -27.05
CA ASP A 48 6.31 14.28 -26.96
C ASP A 48 5.20 13.28 -26.56
N MET A 49 5.24 12.07 -27.13
CA MET A 49 4.32 10.98 -26.73
C MET A 49 4.53 10.56 -25.27
N ALA A 50 5.77 10.41 -24.82
CA ALA A 50 6.09 10.06 -23.44
C ALA A 50 5.65 11.16 -22.46
N ALA A 51 5.88 12.42 -22.80
CA ALA A 51 5.44 13.57 -22.00
C ALA A 51 3.92 13.60 -21.88
N LYS A 52 3.21 13.43 -23.01
CA LYS A 52 1.74 13.37 -23.00
C LYS A 52 1.19 12.20 -22.18
N GLY A 53 1.82 11.04 -22.29
CA GLY A 53 1.48 9.87 -21.48
C GLY A 53 1.68 10.12 -19.99
N ALA A 54 2.76 10.80 -19.61
CA ALA A 54 3.03 11.18 -18.22
C ALA A 54 1.99 12.17 -17.68
N GLU A 55 1.62 13.20 -18.47
CA GLU A 55 0.56 14.16 -18.11
C GLU A 55 -0.79 13.47 -17.85
N ILE A 56 -1.20 12.57 -18.75
CA ILE A 56 -2.46 11.83 -18.62
C ILE A 56 -2.42 10.92 -17.37
N SER A 57 -1.30 10.23 -17.14
CA SER A 57 -1.14 9.36 -15.99
C SER A 57 -1.15 10.14 -14.67
N LEU A 58 -0.52 11.31 -14.63
CA LEU A 58 -0.54 12.18 -13.46
C LEU A 58 -1.95 12.72 -13.19
N ALA A 59 -2.64 13.22 -14.22
CA ALA A 59 -4.01 13.72 -14.09
C ALA A 59 -4.95 12.63 -13.56
N ARG A 60 -4.80 11.39 -14.05
CA ARG A 60 -5.56 10.24 -13.57
C ARG A 60 -5.26 9.94 -12.10
N LEU A 61 -4.00 9.89 -11.70
CA LEU A 61 -3.59 9.63 -10.33
C LEU A 61 -4.18 10.66 -9.36
N LEU A 62 -4.07 11.95 -9.68
CA LEU A 62 -4.63 13.03 -8.87
C LEU A 62 -6.17 12.95 -8.76
N ALA A 63 -6.85 12.56 -9.84
CA ALA A 63 -8.30 12.37 -9.82
C ALA A 63 -8.70 11.15 -8.95
N GLU A 64 -7.95 10.06 -9.00
CA GLU A 64 -8.17 8.86 -8.18
C GLU A 64 -7.95 9.17 -6.69
N GLU A 65 -6.90 9.90 -6.33
CA GLU A 65 -6.63 10.33 -4.95
C GLU A 65 -7.74 11.25 -4.41
N GLY A 66 -8.13 12.26 -5.18
CA GLY A 66 -9.23 13.16 -4.78
C GLY A 66 -10.54 12.41 -4.57
N SER A 67 -10.85 11.44 -5.45
CA SER A 67 -12.04 10.59 -5.30
C SER A 67 -11.95 9.67 -4.07
N ALA A 68 -10.78 9.14 -3.75
CA ALA A 68 -10.59 8.31 -2.55
C ALA A 68 -10.81 9.11 -1.26
N GLN A 69 -10.26 10.31 -1.18
CA GLN A 69 -10.47 11.23 -0.05
C GLN A 69 -11.95 11.59 0.13
N GLN A 70 -12.64 11.90 -0.97
CA GLN A 70 -14.08 12.22 -0.93
C GLN A 70 -14.91 11.05 -0.40
N ARG A 71 -14.63 9.82 -0.86
CA ARG A 71 -15.32 8.61 -0.37
C ARG A 71 -15.06 8.37 1.12
N THR A 72 -13.83 8.54 1.59
CA THR A 72 -13.52 8.39 3.02
C THR A 72 -14.25 9.44 3.85
N ARG A 73 -14.29 10.69 3.39
CA ARG A 73 -15.04 11.76 4.08
C ARG A 73 -16.53 11.44 4.15
N ALA A 74 -17.13 11.03 3.04
CA ALA A 74 -18.53 10.65 3.01
C ALA A 74 -18.84 9.46 3.96
N LEU A 75 -17.91 8.51 4.10
CA LEU A 75 -18.05 7.40 5.05
C LEU A 75 -18.01 7.89 6.50
N VAL A 76 -17.05 8.76 6.84
CA VAL A 76 -16.94 9.37 8.18
C VAL A 76 -18.23 10.11 8.55
N GLU A 77 -18.76 10.92 7.62
CA GLU A 77 -20.02 11.65 7.79
C GLU A 77 -21.23 10.70 7.94
N ALA A 78 -21.34 9.70 7.07
CA ALA A 78 -22.46 8.76 7.08
C ALA A 78 -22.53 7.90 8.34
N LEU A 79 -21.39 7.62 8.97
CA LEU A 79 -21.28 6.84 10.19
C LEU A 79 -21.20 7.70 11.46
N ASP A 80 -21.27 9.03 11.31
CA ASP A 80 -21.15 10.01 12.40
C ASP A 80 -19.92 9.76 13.29
N LEU A 81 -18.76 9.53 12.64
CA LEU A 81 -17.52 9.24 13.35
C LEU A 81 -16.85 10.55 13.80
N ASP A 82 -16.50 10.64 15.08
CA ASP A 82 -15.73 11.77 15.63
C ASP A 82 -14.24 11.64 15.28
N ILE A 83 -13.93 11.93 14.02
CA ILE A 83 -12.56 11.87 13.47
C ILE A 83 -12.24 13.23 12.86
N ALA A 84 -11.28 13.95 13.44
CA ALA A 84 -10.88 15.28 12.98
C ALA A 84 -10.28 15.24 11.54
N GLU A 85 -9.45 14.24 11.26
CA GLU A 85 -8.78 14.08 9.98
C GLU A 85 -9.15 12.72 9.34
N PRO A 86 -9.94 12.71 8.24
CA PRO A 86 -10.34 11.46 7.57
C PRO A 86 -9.19 10.55 7.12
N SER A 87 -7.98 11.10 6.95
CA SER A 87 -6.77 10.32 6.64
C SER A 87 -6.33 9.39 7.78
N GLN A 88 -6.76 9.69 9.02
CA GLN A 88 -6.48 8.87 10.20
C GLN A 88 -7.48 7.72 10.38
N LEU A 89 -8.54 7.70 9.56
CA LEU A 89 -9.50 6.59 9.59
C LEU A 89 -8.80 5.29 9.24
N ARG A 90 -8.84 4.35 10.20
CA ARG A 90 -8.39 2.97 10.01
C ARG A 90 -9.58 2.03 10.15
N ILE A 91 -9.77 1.18 9.16
CA ILE A 91 -10.81 0.15 9.15
C ILE A 91 -10.14 -1.20 8.97
N GLU A 92 -10.46 -2.13 9.86
CA GLU A 92 -10.07 -3.52 9.75
C GLU A 92 -11.31 -4.39 9.56
N CYS A 93 -11.30 -5.21 8.52
CA CYS A 93 -12.40 -6.14 8.24
C CYS A 93 -11.90 -7.57 8.39
N PHE A 94 -12.65 -8.37 9.13
CA PHE A 94 -12.33 -9.77 9.42
C PHE A 94 -13.36 -10.69 8.76
N ASP A 95 -12.86 -11.78 8.20
CA ASP A 95 -13.67 -12.85 7.62
C ASP A 95 -13.22 -14.19 8.15
N ILE A 96 -14.19 -15.05 8.53
CA ILE A 96 -13.93 -16.41 8.98
C ILE A 96 -14.27 -17.36 7.84
N SER A 97 -13.31 -18.14 7.41
CA SER A 97 -13.47 -19.10 6.31
C SER A 97 -13.34 -20.52 6.84
N HIS A 98 -14.36 -21.33 6.57
CA HIS A 98 -14.38 -22.77 6.83
C HIS A 98 -14.17 -23.53 5.52
N THR A 99 -13.04 -24.21 5.39
CA THR A 99 -12.81 -25.09 4.25
C THR A 99 -13.16 -26.52 4.68
N ALA A 100 -14.04 -27.18 3.93
CA ALA A 100 -14.49 -28.54 4.24
C ALA A 100 -13.29 -29.50 4.34
N GLY A 101 -12.99 -29.97 5.56
CA GLY A 101 -11.88 -30.89 5.84
C GLY A 101 -10.53 -30.23 6.14
N GLU A 102 -10.43 -28.91 6.11
CA GLU A 102 -9.24 -28.15 6.49
C GLU A 102 -9.47 -27.31 7.75
N ALA A 103 -8.38 -26.79 8.32
CA ALA A 103 -8.43 -25.94 9.49
C ALA A 103 -9.19 -24.63 9.19
N THR A 104 -10.04 -24.19 10.12
CA THR A 104 -10.69 -22.88 10.06
C THR A 104 -9.64 -21.77 10.04
N GLN A 105 -9.79 -20.83 9.14
CA GLN A 105 -8.90 -19.68 9.01
C GLN A 105 -9.69 -18.39 9.08
N ALA A 106 -9.04 -17.34 9.55
CA ALA A 106 -9.55 -15.99 9.45
C ALA A 106 -8.60 -15.10 8.64
N SER A 107 -9.16 -14.15 7.94
CA SER A 107 -8.41 -13.10 7.26
C SER A 107 -8.74 -11.74 7.84
N CYS A 108 -7.76 -10.84 7.83
CA CYS A 108 -7.92 -9.43 8.16
C CYS A 108 -7.41 -8.59 7.01
N VAL A 109 -8.24 -7.70 6.49
CA VAL A 109 -7.86 -6.68 5.51
C VAL A 109 -7.90 -5.30 6.17
N VAL A 110 -7.05 -4.41 5.71
CA VAL A 110 -6.84 -3.10 6.32
C VAL A 110 -7.04 -2.00 5.30
N PHE A 111 -7.85 -1.01 5.65
CA PHE A 111 -7.99 0.26 4.94
C PHE A 111 -7.47 1.39 5.83
N GLU A 112 -6.58 2.23 5.31
CA GLU A 112 -5.98 3.36 6.02
C GLU A 112 -5.41 4.34 4.99
N ALA A 113 -5.32 5.62 5.33
CA ALA A 113 -4.83 6.66 4.43
C ALA A 113 -5.52 6.64 3.05
N HIS A 114 -6.86 6.51 3.06
CA HIS A 114 -7.75 6.49 1.89
C HIS A 114 -7.58 5.29 0.93
N GLN A 115 -6.86 4.25 1.32
CA GLN A 115 -6.59 3.09 0.45
C GLN A 115 -6.44 1.77 1.20
N MET A 116 -6.54 0.66 0.47
CA MET A 116 -6.29 -0.66 1.02
C MET A 116 -4.79 -0.87 1.25
N GLN A 117 -4.42 -1.33 2.46
CA GLN A 117 -3.04 -1.54 2.90
C GLN A 117 -2.68 -3.03 2.83
N SER A 118 -2.38 -3.54 1.65
CA SER A 118 -2.12 -4.98 1.44
C SER A 118 -0.93 -5.52 2.25
N SER A 119 0.07 -4.70 2.56
CA SER A 119 1.20 -5.06 3.41
C SER A 119 0.80 -5.34 4.87
N GLN A 120 -0.37 -4.83 5.29
CA GLN A 120 -0.90 -5.01 6.64
C GLN A 120 -1.97 -6.12 6.74
N TYR A 121 -2.29 -6.80 5.63
CA TYR A 121 -3.20 -7.93 5.65
C TYR A 121 -2.62 -9.08 6.47
N ARG A 122 -3.48 -9.79 7.21
CA ARG A 122 -3.07 -10.91 8.06
C ARG A 122 -4.01 -12.09 7.86
N ARG A 123 -3.45 -13.28 8.04
CA ARG A 123 -4.17 -14.55 8.18
C ARG A 123 -3.99 -15.07 9.60
N PHE A 124 -5.00 -15.76 10.10
CA PHE A 124 -5.00 -16.36 11.42
C PHE A 124 -5.48 -17.80 11.30
N ASN A 125 -4.68 -18.74 11.78
CA ASN A 125 -5.16 -20.10 11.97
C ASN A 125 -6.00 -20.15 13.26
N ILE A 126 -7.18 -20.74 13.15
CA ILE A 126 -8.11 -20.92 14.25
C ILE A 126 -7.91 -22.31 14.82
N GLU A 127 -7.69 -22.42 16.13
CA GLU A 127 -7.37 -23.66 16.81
C GLU A 127 -8.32 -23.93 17.98
N GLY A 128 -8.65 -25.20 18.21
CA GLY A 128 -9.43 -25.63 19.38
C GLY A 128 -10.89 -25.16 19.39
N ILE A 129 -11.44 -24.76 18.24
CA ILE A 129 -12.81 -24.31 18.11
C ILE A 129 -13.59 -25.31 17.27
N THR A 130 -14.81 -25.64 17.71
CA THR A 130 -15.72 -26.52 16.96
C THR A 130 -16.06 -25.85 15.62
N GLY A 131 -16.01 -26.64 14.53
CA GLY A 131 -16.36 -26.14 13.20
C GLY A 131 -17.77 -25.55 13.17
N GLY A 132 -17.89 -24.32 12.62
CA GLY A 132 -19.15 -23.59 12.56
C GLY A 132 -19.40 -22.63 13.73
N ASP A 133 -18.53 -22.57 14.74
CA ASP A 133 -18.61 -21.54 15.79
C ASP A 133 -17.84 -20.28 15.40
N ASP A 134 -18.44 -19.47 14.52
CA ASP A 134 -17.85 -18.23 14.03
C ASP A 134 -17.63 -17.19 15.13
N TYR A 135 -18.45 -17.20 16.18
CA TYR A 135 -18.30 -16.27 17.30
C TYR A 135 -17.06 -16.58 18.13
N ALA A 136 -16.81 -17.86 18.42
CA ALA A 136 -15.61 -18.27 19.13
C ALA A 136 -14.36 -18.01 18.26
N ALA A 137 -14.42 -18.29 16.96
CA ALA A 137 -13.35 -18.03 16.01
C ALA A 137 -13.03 -16.53 15.94
N MET A 138 -14.03 -15.67 15.78
CA MET A 138 -13.89 -14.22 15.75
C MET A 138 -13.29 -13.68 17.05
N ARG A 139 -13.77 -14.19 18.21
CA ARG A 139 -13.19 -13.80 19.51
C ARG A 139 -11.71 -14.14 19.60
N GLN A 140 -11.32 -15.35 19.16
CA GLN A 140 -9.91 -15.76 19.16
C GLN A 140 -9.06 -14.82 18.31
N VAL A 141 -9.51 -14.48 17.11
CA VAL A 141 -8.81 -13.59 16.18
C VAL A 141 -8.66 -12.19 16.75
N LEU A 142 -9.75 -11.58 17.22
CA LEU A 142 -9.73 -10.23 17.78
C LEU A 142 -8.84 -10.14 19.02
N THR A 143 -8.91 -11.16 19.90
CA THR A 143 -8.04 -11.21 21.07
C THR A 143 -6.57 -11.26 20.67
N ARG A 144 -6.20 -12.12 19.72
CA ARG A 144 -4.82 -12.20 19.21
C ARG A 144 -4.39 -10.92 18.50
N ARG A 145 -5.29 -10.35 17.69
CA ARG A 145 -5.01 -9.12 16.93
C ARG A 145 -4.71 -7.93 17.82
N TYR A 146 -5.47 -7.77 18.89
CA TYR A 146 -5.44 -6.56 19.72
C TYR A 146 -4.84 -6.77 21.12
N ALA A 147 -4.22 -7.93 21.42
CA ALA A 147 -3.63 -8.21 22.73
C ALA A 147 -2.64 -7.12 23.16
N ALA A 148 -1.66 -6.81 22.31
CA ALA A 148 -0.65 -5.81 22.64
C ALA A 148 -1.24 -4.40 22.84
N LEU A 149 -2.25 -4.03 22.04
CA LEU A 149 -2.94 -2.75 22.20
C LEU A 149 -3.73 -2.71 23.51
N ALA A 150 -4.44 -3.79 23.85
CA ALA A 150 -5.20 -3.88 25.08
C ALA A 150 -4.28 -3.79 26.31
N GLU A 151 -3.11 -4.44 26.28
CA GLU A 151 -2.10 -4.35 27.32
C GLU A 151 -1.54 -2.93 27.47
N ALA A 152 -1.20 -2.27 26.34
CA ALA A 152 -0.73 -0.89 26.36
C ALA A 152 -1.78 0.09 26.88
N MET A 153 -3.04 -0.08 26.51
CA MET A 153 -4.15 0.73 27.04
C MET A 153 -4.31 0.52 28.55
N ALA A 154 -4.21 -0.70 29.04
CA ALA A 154 -4.24 -1.01 30.47
C ALA A 154 -3.06 -0.41 31.23
N ALA A 155 -1.89 -0.31 30.60
CA ALA A 155 -0.69 0.32 31.14
C ALA A 155 -0.69 1.85 31.03
N GLY A 156 -1.65 2.46 30.33
CA GLY A 156 -1.73 3.91 30.10
C GLY A 156 -0.75 4.43 29.03
N THR A 157 -0.25 3.56 28.16
CA THR A 157 0.72 3.89 27.10
C THR A 157 0.24 3.46 25.69
N PRO A 158 -0.98 3.79 25.27
CA PRO A 158 -1.53 3.31 23.98
C PRO A 158 -0.76 3.84 22.76
N ASP A 159 -0.12 5.00 22.87
CA ASP A 159 0.61 5.63 21.76
C ASP A 159 1.96 4.96 21.46
N ASP A 160 2.45 4.12 22.36
CA ASP A 160 3.72 3.39 22.18
C ASP A 160 3.57 2.10 21.36
N VAL A 161 2.36 1.68 21.02
CA VAL A 161 2.11 0.48 20.22
C VAL A 161 1.94 0.85 18.73
N PRO A 162 2.96 0.63 17.90
CA PRO A 162 2.81 0.90 16.47
C PRO A 162 1.74 -0.02 15.85
N PRO A 163 0.94 0.50 14.91
CA PRO A 163 -0.15 -0.24 14.25
C PRO A 163 0.28 -1.56 13.60
N THR A 164 1.56 -1.69 13.28
CA THR A 164 2.18 -2.87 12.65
C THR A 164 2.58 -3.98 13.64
N GLN A 165 2.69 -3.69 14.94
CA GLN A 165 3.05 -4.70 15.95
C GLN A 165 1.84 -5.49 16.49
N ILE A 166 0.67 -5.27 15.94
CA ILE A 166 -0.48 -6.12 16.25
C ILE A 166 -0.22 -7.48 15.60
N ALA A 167 0.41 -8.32 16.36
CA ALA A 167 0.90 -9.71 16.14
C ALA A 167 1.11 -10.16 14.68
N PRO A 168 2.35 -10.47 14.26
CA PRO A 168 2.58 -11.30 13.09
C PRO A 168 1.98 -12.69 13.35
N VAL A 169 1.39 -13.28 12.34
CA VAL A 169 0.94 -14.66 12.36
C VAL A 169 2.07 -15.53 11.84
N GLU A 170 2.51 -16.48 12.64
CA GLU A 170 3.20 -17.66 12.15
C GLU A 170 2.20 -18.61 11.51
#